data_3f766be848a0d39bd26ffef5c451b5b4
#
_entry.id   3f766be848a0d39bd26ffef5c451b5b4
#
_cell.length_a   1.000
_cell.length_b   1.000
_cell.length_c   1.000
_cell.angle_alpha   90.00
_cell.angle_beta   90.00
_cell.angle_gamma   90.00
#
_symmetry.space_group_name_H-M   'P 1'
#
loop_
_entity.id
_entity.type
_entity.pdbx_description
1 polymer ?
#
loop_
_entity_poly.entity_id
_entity_poly.type
_entity_poly.pdbx_seq_one_letter_code
_entity_poly.pdbx_strand_id
1 'polypeptide(L)'
;LKSLTLRVPDWLLEGIMGGHVLTLDREYFLLTGGIERAIYRVARKHAGNQPKGWVCKMETLHTKTGSESPLKKFTFRLREMCRNDELPRYAMKETKTQDGSAAVLFIDRTFLTEQAAERRAADAGQRHREDGRTAWIDADRDPRDFDLAWSAWIEKGHAPAEFAAACSDKRAIMPS
;
A
#
# COMPACT_ATOMS: atom_id res chain seq x y z
N LEU A 1 -4.89 -42.46 -20.25
CA LEU A 1 -3.59 -41.80 -20.50
C LEU A 1 -2.62 -42.21 -19.39
N LYS A 2 -1.55 -42.95 -19.75
CA LYS A 2 -0.54 -43.44 -18.79
C LYS A 2 0.59 -42.43 -18.55
N SER A 3 0.84 -41.52 -19.50
CA SER A 3 1.85 -40.44 -19.39
C SER A 3 1.55 -39.33 -20.38
N LEU A 4 2.04 -38.11 -20.06
CA LEU A 4 2.03 -36.93 -20.90
C LEU A 4 3.43 -36.34 -20.88
N THR A 5 4.06 -36.20 -22.08
CA THR A 5 5.34 -35.52 -22.20
C THR A 5 5.15 -34.14 -22.78
N LEU A 6 5.60 -33.11 -22.06
CA LEU A 6 5.58 -31.70 -22.50
C LEU A 6 7.02 -31.27 -22.82
N ARG A 7 7.22 -30.73 -24.03
CA ARG A 7 8.49 -30.12 -24.42
C ARG A 7 8.36 -28.61 -24.30
N VAL A 8 9.15 -28.00 -23.41
CA VAL A 8 9.25 -26.57 -23.24
C VAL A 8 10.28 -26.01 -24.22
N PRO A 9 9.95 -24.99 -25.05
CA PRO A 9 10.92 -24.33 -25.92
C PRO A 9 12.03 -23.64 -25.10
N ASP A 10 13.26 -23.64 -25.66
CA ASP A 10 14.45 -23.15 -24.95
C ASP A 10 14.30 -21.68 -24.52
N TRP A 11 13.75 -20.79 -25.36
CA TRP A 11 13.51 -19.41 -25.04
C TRP A 11 12.57 -19.21 -23.83
N LEU A 12 11.59 -20.11 -23.64
CA LEU A 12 10.68 -20.05 -22.49
C LEU A 12 11.39 -20.56 -21.23
N LEU A 13 12.18 -21.63 -21.36
CA LEU A 13 13.00 -22.14 -20.27
C LEU A 13 14.01 -21.11 -19.79
N GLU A 14 14.73 -20.45 -20.70
CA GLU A 14 15.65 -19.36 -20.39
C GLU A 14 14.95 -18.19 -19.70
N GLY A 15 13.75 -17.80 -20.17
CA GLY A 15 12.93 -16.77 -19.52
C GLY A 15 12.52 -17.11 -18.09
N ILE A 16 12.18 -18.38 -17.84
CA ILE A 16 11.83 -18.88 -16.50
C ILE A 16 13.07 -18.88 -15.59
N MET A 17 14.17 -19.44 -16.06
CA MET A 17 15.43 -19.55 -15.31
C MET A 17 16.04 -18.17 -15.03
N GLY A 18 15.90 -17.22 -15.96
CA GLY A 18 16.33 -15.83 -15.81
C GLY A 18 15.42 -14.95 -14.96
N GLY A 19 14.32 -15.50 -14.41
CA GLY A 19 13.38 -14.72 -13.60
C GLY A 19 12.52 -13.72 -14.40
N HIS A 20 12.50 -13.84 -15.74
CA HIS A 20 11.73 -12.95 -16.62
C HIS A 20 10.25 -13.33 -16.72
N VAL A 21 9.72 -13.97 -15.68
CA VAL A 21 8.32 -14.39 -15.59
C VAL A 21 7.57 -13.55 -14.57
N LEU A 22 6.28 -13.32 -14.85
CA LEU A 22 5.40 -12.60 -13.98
C LEU A 22 4.54 -13.60 -13.19
N THR A 23 4.76 -13.67 -11.88
CA THR A 23 3.90 -14.48 -11.00
C THR A 23 2.52 -13.83 -10.88
N LEU A 24 1.48 -14.60 -11.13
CA LEU A 24 0.08 -14.18 -10.99
C LEU A 24 -0.49 -14.74 -9.69
N ASP A 25 -1.28 -13.94 -8.98
CA ASP A 25 -1.98 -14.40 -7.79
C ASP A 25 -3.10 -15.38 -8.17
N ARG A 26 -3.48 -16.23 -7.23
CA ARG A 26 -4.52 -17.25 -7.45
C ARG A 26 -5.86 -16.61 -7.85
N GLU A 27 -6.19 -15.49 -7.26
CA GLU A 27 -7.43 -14.74 -7.50
C GLU A 27 -7.53 -14.21 -8.95
N TYR A 28 -6.42 -14.05 -9.66
CA TYR A 28 -6.43 -13.73 -11.09
C TYR A 28 -7.27 -14.72 -11.91
N PHE A 29 -7.20 -15.99 -11.58
CA PHE A 29 -7.92 -17.05 -12.30
C PHE A 29 -9.44 -17.02 -12.05
N LEU A 30 -9.89 -16.31 -11.02
CA LEU A 30 -11.29 -16.09 -10.71
C LEU A 30 -11.90 -14.92 -11.51
N LEU A 31 -11.07 -14.07 -12.11
CA LEU A 31 -11.56 -13.00 -12.99
C LEU A 31 -12.22 -13.61 -14.23
N THR A 32 -13.45 -13.22 -14.51
CA THR A 32 -14.24 -13.78 -15.63
C THR A 32 -14.10 -12.98 -16.92
N GLY A 33 -13.89 -11.67 -16.83
CA GLY A 33 -13.80 -10.77 -17.97
C GLY A 33 -12.41 -10.71 -18.60
N GLY A 34 -12.36 -10.57 -19.93
CA GLY A 34 -11.10 -10.43 -20.68
C GLY A 34 -10.38 -9.12 -20.39
N ILE A 35 -11.14 -8.03 -20.21
CA ILE A 35 -10.59 -6.71 -19.89
C ILE A 35 -9.98 -6.72 -18.50
N GLU A 36 -10.66 -7.27 -17.51
CA GLU A 36 -10.20 -7.40 -16.12
C GLU A 36 -8.88 -8.18 -16.04
N ARG A 37 -8.80 -9.31 -16.75
CA ARG A 37 -7.56 -10.11 -16.84
C ARG A 37 -6.42 -9.37 -17.51
N ALA A 38 -6.71 -8.62 -18.58
CA ALA A 38 -5.70 -7.83 -19.28
C ALA A 38 -5.19 -6.67 -18.40
N ILE A 39 -6.09 -5.93 -17.77
CA ILE A 39 -5.76 -4.84 -16.84
C ILE A 39 -4.97 -5.36 -15.63
N TYR A 40 -5.35 -6.51 -15.05
CA TYR A 40 -4.60 -7.12 -13.95
C TYR A 40 -3.13 -7.38 -14.34
N ARG A 41 -2.88 -7.99 -15.52
CA ARG A 41 -1.51 -8.26 -15.99
C ARG A 41 -0.71 -6.98 -16.21
N VAL A 42 -1.35 -5.92 -16.75
CA VAL A 42 -0.71 -4.61 -16.92
C VAL A 42 -0.37 -4.00 -15.55
N ALA A 43 -1.30 -4.02 -14.59
CA ALA A 43 -1.07 -3.55 -13.22
C ALA A 43 0.06 -4.34 -12.55
N ARG A 44 0.05 -5.66 -12.66
CA ARG A 44 1.10 -6.54 -12.09
C ARG A 44 2.49 -6.22 -12.61
N LYS A 45 2.60 -5.96 -13.92
CA LYS A 45 3.86 -5.60 -14.57
C LYS A 45 4.41 -4.24 -14.10
N HIS A 46 3.53 -3.26 -13.89
CA HIS A 46 3.96 -1.87 -13.72
C HIS A 46 3.80 -1.35 -12.29
N ALA A 47 2.78 -1.77 -11.54
CA ALA A 47 2.49 -1.28 -10.19
C ALA A 47 3.04 -2.17 -9.06
N GLY A 48 3.46 -3.41 -9.36
CA GLY A 48 3.80 -4.43 -8.37
C GLY A 48 4.91 -4.06 -7.38
N ASN A 49 5.82 -3.14 -7.74
CA ASN A 49 6.92 -2.71 -6.89
C ASN A 49 6.93 -1.18 -6.67
N GLN A 50 5.76 -0.54 -6.76
CA GLN A 50 5.63 0.91 -6.61
C GLN A 50 4.74 1.27 -5.41
N PRO A 51 5.31 1.63 -4.24
CA PRO A 51 4.53 1.96 -3.04
C PRO A 51 3.55 3.12 -3.21
N LYS A 52 3.88 4.08 -4.09
CA LYS A 52 3.01 5.22 -4.44
C LYS A 52 2.00 4.89 -5.53
N GLY A 53 2.05 3.66 -6.07
CA GLY A 53 1.26 3.22 -7.21
C GLY A 53 1.79 3.69 -8.55
N TRP A 54 1.10 3.29 -9.61
CA TRP A 54 1.42 3.58 -10.99
C TRP A 54 0.21 4.19 -11.70
N VAL A 55 0.42 5.32 -12.36
CA VAL A 55 -0.61 6.03 -13.12
C VAL A 55 -0.47 5.73 -14.61
N CYS A 56 -1.57 5.38 -15.26
CA CYS A 56 -1.60 5.16 -16.70
C CYS A 56 -2.84 5.78 -17.35
N LYS A 57 -2.63 6.46 -18.49
CA LYS A 57 -3.74 7.02 -19.29
C LYS A 57 -4.67 5.91 -19.74
N MET A 58 -5.98 6.17 -19.76
CA MET A 58 -6.98 5.18 -20.18
C MET A 58 -6.80 4.77 -21.66
N GLU A 59 -6.37 5.70 -22.51
CA GLU A 59 -6.04 5.42 -23.91
C GLU A 59 -4.84 4.47 -24.04
N THR A 60 -3.80 4.68 -23.25
CA THR A 60 -2.64 3.78 -23.20
C THR A 60 -3.02 2.39 -22.70
N LEU A 61 -3.93 2.30 -21.72
CA LEU A 61 -4.46 1.02 -21.25
C LEU A 61 -5.25 0.31 -22.35
N HIS A 62 -6.05 1.04 -23.12
CA HIS A 62 -6.77 0.50 -24.27
C HIS A 62 -5.82 -0.18 -25.26
N THR A 63 -4.75 0.52 -25.64
CA THR A 63 -3.71 -0.03 -26.54
C THR A 63 -2.98 -1.24 -25.91
N LYS A 64 -2.57 -1.14 -24.65
CA LYS A 64 -1.84 -2.21 -23.95
C LYS A 64 -2.66 -3.50 -23.73
N THR A 65 -3.96 -3.37 -23.60
CA THR A 65 -4.86 -4.53 -23.41
C THR A 65 -5.21 -5.22 -24.73
N GLY A 66 -4.96 -4.58 -25.87
CA GLY A 66 -5.35 -5.08 -27.20
C GLY A 66 -6.88 -5.14 -27.36
N SER A 67 -7.63 -4.31 -26.65
CA SER A 67 -9.08 -4.29 -26.75
C SER A 67 -9.53 -3.73 -28.10
N GLU A 68 -10.36 -4.48 -28.81
CA GLU A 68 -10.97 -4.05 -30.07
C GLU A 68 -12.22 -3.17 -29.88
N SER A 69 -12.69 -3.03 -28.64
CA SER A 69 -13.86 -2.19 -28.36
C SER A 69 -13.54 -0.71 -28.57
N PRO A 70 -14.50 0.13 -29.01
CA PRO A 70 -14.29 1.56 -29.09
C PRO A 70 -13.78 2.15 -27.76
N LEU A 71 -12.84 3.09 -27.83
CA LEU A 71 -12.21 3.72 -26.66
C LEU A 71 -13.24 4.23 -25.63
N LYS A 72 -14.35 4.81 -26.09
CA LYS A 72 -15.45 5.28 -25.22
C LYS A 72 -16.04 4.14 -24.38
N LYS A 73 -16.31 2.98 -25.00
CA LYS A 73 -16.85 1.80 -24.30
C LYS A 73 -15.83 1.22 -23.33
N PHE A 74 -14.58 1.11 -23.73
CA PHE A 74 -13.47 0.67 -22.88
C PHE A 74 -13.29 1.58 -21.65
N THR A 75 -13.26 2.90 -21.87
CA THR A 75 -13.14 3.89 -20.79
C THR A 75 -14.31 3.82 -19.81
N PHE A 76 -15.53 3.62 -20.32
CA PHE A 76 -16.70 3.41 -19.48
C PHE A 76 -16.52 2.18 -18.57
N ARG A 77 -16.09 1.03 -19.14
CA ARG A 77 -15.84 -0.19 -18.37
C ARG A 77 -14.73 0.00 -17.34
N LEU A 78 -13.63 0.69 -17.68
CA LEU A 78 -12.58 1.02 -16.72
C LEU A 78 -13.09 1.82 -15.53
N ARG A 79 -13.98 2.81 -15.78
CA ARG A 79 -14.60 3.58 -14.69
C ARG A 79 -15.49 2.73 -13.80
N GLU A 80 -16.21 1.77 -14.37
CA GLU A 80 -16.97 0.79 -13.57
C GLU A 80 -16.03 -0.04 -12.70
N MET A 81 -14.95 -0.57 -13.26
CA MET A 81 -13.93 -1.32 -12.52
C MET A 81 -13.31 -0.50 -11.38
N CYS A 82 -13.05 0.81 -11.61
CA CYS A 82 -12.55 1.70 -10.57
C CYS A 82 -13.59 1.93 -9.44
N ARG A 83 -14.87 2.06 -9.79
CA ARG A 83 -15.95 2.26 -8.80
C ARG A 83 -16.20 1.01 -7.96
N ASN A 84 -16.16 -0.15 -8.60
CA ASN A 84 -16.43 -1.43 -7.96
C ASN A 84 -15.18 -2.07 -7.34
N ASP A 85 -14.00 -1.49 -7.59
CA ASP A 85 -12.70 -1.98 -7.10
C ASP A 85 -12.47 -3.47 -7.42
N GLU A 86 -12.68 -3.85 -8.67
CA GLU A 86 -12.84 -5.22 -9.12
C GLU A 86 -11.55 -6.06 -9.18
N LEU A 87 -10.37 -5.43 -9.14
CA LEU A 87 -9.12 -6.20 -9.19
C LEU A 87 -8.73 -6.76 -7.81
N PRO A 88 -8.36 -8.03 -7.71
CA PRO A 88 -8.13 -8.68 -6.42
C PRO A 88 -6.94 -8.10 -5.63
N ARG A 89 -5.81 -7.85 -6.27
CA ARG A 89 -4.59 -7.38 -5.61
C ARG A 89 -4.37 -5.88 -5.70
N TYR A 90 -4.90 -5.26 -6.75
CA TYR A 90 -4.65 -3.87 -7.07
C TYR A 90 -5.89 -3.02 -6.82
N ALA A 91 -5.77 -2.01 -5.97
CA ALA A 91 -6.77 -0.96 -5.88
C ALA A 91 -6.70 -0.08 -7.14
N MET A 92 -7.86 0.28 -7.68
CA MET A 92 -7.99 1.12 -8.86
C MET A 92 -8.68 2.43 -8.49
N LYS A 93 -8.10 3.55 -8.92
CA LYS A 93 -8.70 4.87 -8.71
C LYS A 93 -8.64 5.70 -9.99
N GLU A 94 -9.79 6.25 -10.43
CA GLU A 94 -9.80 7.23 -11.51
C GLU A 94 -9.03 8.49 -11.09
N THR A 95 -8.18 8.99 -11.97
CA THR A 95 -7.37 10.18 -11.76
C THR A 95 -7.16 10.91 -13.08
N LYS A 96 -6.37 11.97 -13.05
CA LYS A 96 -5.91 12.69 -14.25
C LYS A 96 -4.39 12.78 -14.24
N THR A 97 -3.79 12.74 -15.41
CA THR A 97 -2.37 13.05 -15.60
C THR A 97 -2.15 14.57 -15.54
N GLN A 98 -0.92 15.01 -15.48
CA GLN A 98 -0.54 16.44 -15.44
C GLN A 98 -1.10 17.24 -16.64
N ASP A 99 -1.25 16.60 -17.80
CA ASP A 99 -1.85 17.19 -19.01
C ASP A 99 -3.38 17.14 -19.01
N GLY A 100 -4.02 16.73 -17.91
CA GLY A 100 -5.48 16.66 -17.77
C GLY A 100 -6.14 15.42 -18.38
N SER A 101 -5.37 14.50 -19.00
CA SER A 101 -5.92 13.27 -19.60
C SER A 101 -6.48 12.33 -18.55
N ALA A 102 -7.59 11.65 -18.86
CA ALA A 102 -8.19 10.64 -17.99
C ALA A 102 -7.21 9.45 -17.80
N ALA A 103 -7.00 9.07 -16.57
CA ALA A 103 -6.05 8.04 -16.19
C ALA A 103 -6.58 7.16 -15.04
N VAL A 104 -5.90 6.04 -14.80
CA VAL A 104 -6.14 5.17 -13.66
C VAL A 104 -4.86 5.06 -12.85
N LEU A 105 -4.97 5.25 -11.55
CA LEU A 105 -3.95 4.94 -10.57
C LEU A 105 -4.18 3.51 -10.07
N PHE A 106 -3.13 2.69 -10.16
CA PHE A 106 -3.08 1.33 -9.62
C PHE A 106 -2.15 1.31 -8.41
N ILE A 107 -2.62 0.75 -7.29
CA ILE A 107 -1.82 0.62 -6.07
C ILE A 107 -1.92 -0.84 -5.60
N ASP A 108 -0.78 -1.49 -5.36
CA ASP A 108 -0.76 -2.80 -4.71
C ASP A 108 -1.32 -2.66 -3.28
N ARG A 109 -2.31 -3.47 -2.93
CA ARG A 109 -3.02 -3.39 -1.62
C ARG A 109 -2.11 -3.68 -0.43
N THR A 110 -1.00 -4.40 -0.64
CA THR A 110 -0.01 -4.63 0.42
C THR A 110 0.57 -3.30 0.92
N PHE A 111 0.91 -2.39 0.00
CA PHE A 111 1.40 -1.06 0.40
C PHE A 111 0.33 -0.19 1.07
N LEU A 112 -0.94 -0.35 0.70
CA LEU A 112 -2.03 0.38 1.38
C LEU A 112 -2.19 -0.09 2.83
N THR A 113 -2.07 -1.39 3.09
CA THR A 113 -2.15 -1.94 4.45
C THR A 113 -0.95 -1.54 5.30
N GLU A 114 0.26 -1.55 4.74
CA GLU A 114 1.48 -1.09 5.41
C GLU A 114 1.39 0.40 5.77
N GLN A 115 1.05 1.26 4.83
CA GLN A 115 0.86 2.69 5.07
C GLN A 115 -0.23 2.98 6.11
N ALA A 116 -1.33 2.21 6.08
CA ALA A 116 -2.38 2.33 7.07
C ALA A 116 -1.91 1.90 8.47
N ALA A 117 -1.08 0.87 8.57
CA ALA A 117 -0.47 0.43 9.82
C ALA A 117 0.51 1.48 10.37
N GLU A 118 1.38 2.02 9.50
CA GLU A 118 2.32 3.10 9.86
C GLU A 118 1.60 4.36 10.36
N ARG A 119 0.52 4.79 9.67
CA ARG A 119 -0.29 5.93 10.11
C ARG A 119 -0.92 5.67 11.47
N ARG A 120 -1.50 4.48 11.70
CA ARG A 120 -2.09 4.12 13.01
C ARG A 120 -1.05 4.12 14.12
N ALA A 121 0.17 3.65 13.84
CA ALA A 121 1.26 3.66 14.79
C ALA A 121 1.72 5.09 15.11
N ALA A 122 1.84 5.96 14.09
CA ALA A 122 2.18 7.37 14.26
C ALA A 122 1.10 8.11 15.08
N ASP A 123 -0.18 7.92 14.76
CA ASP A 123 -1.31 8.54 15.47
C ASP A 123 -1.40 8.04 16.93
N ALA A 124 -1.06 6.76 17.19
CA ALA A 124 -1.00 6.22 18.54
C ALA A 124 0.16 6.85 19.33
N GLY A 125 1.34 6.98 18.72
CA GLY A 125 2.50 7.62 19.32
C GLY A 125 2.22 9.09 19.70
N GLN A 126 1.55 9.83 18.81
CA GLN A 126 1.16 11.22 19.10
C GLN A 126 0.16 11.31 20.25
N ARG A 127 -0.86 10.45 20.29
CA ARG A 127 -1.83 10.41 21.40
C ARG A 127 -1.14 10.09 22.73
N HIS A 128 -0.26 9.11 22.79
CA HIS A 128 0.47 8.79 24.02
C HIS A 128 1.35 9.94 24.49
N ARG A 129 1.91 10.74 23.56
CA ARG A 129 2.68 11.93 23.90
C ARG A 129 1.78 13.05 24.46
N GLU A 130 0.60 13.25 23.90
CA GLU A 130 -0.39 14.22 24.38
C GLU A 130 -0.93 13.84 25.77
N ASP A 131 -1.28 12.57 25.97
CA ASP A 131 -1.69 12.02 27.27
C ASP A 131 -0.56 12.17 28.31
N GLY A 132 0.68 11.85 27.93
CA GLY A 132 1.86 12.02 28.74
C GLY A 132 2.11 13.47 29.14
N ARG A 133 1.90 14.42 28.24
CA ARG A 133 2.03 15.85 28.51
C ARG A 133 0.98 16.33 29.49
N THR A 134 -0.26 15.88 29.34
CA THR A 134 -1.36 16.19 30.28
C THR A 134 -1.02 15.63 31.64
N ALA A 135 -0.66 14.36 31.76
CA ALA A 135 -0.28 13.73 33.04
C ALA A 135 0.94 14.41 33.70
N TRP A 136 1.89 14.90 32.90
CA TRP A 136 3.07 15.65 33.38
C TRP A 136 2.66 16.97 34.06
N ILE A 137 1.73 17.70 33.44
CA ILE A 137 1.19 18.97 33.98
C ILE A 137 0.35 18.70 35.23
N ASP A 138 -0.48 17.65 35.20
CA ASP A 138 -1.34 17.28 36.35
C ASP A 138 -0.51 16.84 37.57
N ALA A 139 0.71 16.32 37.32
CA ALA A 139 1.67 15.99 38.37
C ALA A 139 2.48 17.21 38.89
N ASP A 140 2.08 18.42 38.54
CA ASP A 140 2.70 19.70 38.94
C ASP A 140 4.18 19.81 38.57
N ARG A 141 4.53 19.33 37.33
CA ARG A 141 5.89 19.37 36.80
C ARG A 141 6.03 20.53 35.80
N ASP A 142 7.26 21.07 35.68
CA ASP A 142 7.52 22.17 34.74
C ASP A 142 7.26 21.69 33.27
N PRO A 143 6.35 22.34 32.57
CA PRO A 143 6.04 22.00 31.18
C PRO A 143 7.24 22.11 30.23
N ARG A 144 8.27 22.90 30.58
CA ARG A 144 9.49 23.07 29.77
C ARG A 144 10.38 21.82 29.79
N ASP A 145 10.28 21.01 30.83
CA ASP A 145 11.08 19.78 30.97
C ASP A 145 10.44 18.56 30.35
N PHE A 146 9.19 18.68 29.86
CA PHE A 146 8.43 17.55 29.30
C PHE A 146 9.15 16.90 28.13
N ASP A 147 9.62 17.68 27.16
CA ASP A 147 10.23 17.13 25.94
C ASP A 147 11.55 16.38 26.24
N LEU A 148 12.32 16.87 27.20
CA LEU A 148 13.53 16.19 27.66
C LEU A 148 13.19 14.88 28.39
N ALA A 149 12.22 14.90 29.28
CA ALA A 149 11.79 13.74 30.03
C ALA A 149 11.17 12.68 29.11
N TRP A 150 10.36 13.08 28.13
CA TRP A 150 9.78 12.21 27.14
C TRP A 150 10.86 11.54 26.27
N SER A 151 11.82 12.31 25.76
CA SER A 151 12.91 11.77 24.95
C SER A 151 13.76 10.77 25.75
N ALA A 152 14.12 11.09 26.98
CA ALA A 152 14.88 10.20 27.86
C ALA A 152 14.12 8.90 28.17
N TRP A 153 12.78 8.95 28.30
CA TRP A 153 11.93 7.79 28.50
C TRP A 153 11.98 6.84 27.30
N ILE A 154 11.85 7.39 26.10
CA ILE A 154 11.89 6.61 24.86
C ILE A 154 13.29 6.02 24.62
N GLU A 155 14.36 6.80 24.84
CA GLU A 155 15.75 6.34 24.68
C GLU A 155 16.11 5.18 25.62
N LYS A 156 15.52 5.15 26.81
CA LYS A 156 15.65 4.01 27.74
C LYS A 156 14.86 2.77 27.32
N GLY A 157 14.14 2.82 26.20
CA GLY A 157 13.37 1.69 25.66
C GLY A 157 12.02 1.46 26.34
N HIS A 158 11.50 2.41 27.11
CA HIS A 158 10.20 2.30 27.76
C HIS A 158 9.05 2.54 26.76
N ALA A 159 7.92 1.87 26.98
CA ALA A 159 6.75 2.02 26.12
C ALA A 159 6.13 3.41 26.22
N PRO A 160 5.79 4.10 25.11
CA PRO A 160 5.13 5.40 25.12
C PRO A 160 3.83 5.43 25.92
N ALA A 161 3.05 4.35 25.90
CA ALA A 161 1.79 4.21 26.61
C ALA A 161 1.92 4.23 28.16
N GLU A 162 3.08 3.90 28.69
CA GLU A 162 3.33 3.80 30.14
C GLU A 162 3.78 5.14 30.73
N PHE A 163 4.18 6.10 29.91
CA PHE A 163 4.72 7.37 30.38
C PHE A 163 3.73 8.15 31.26
N ALA A 164 2.47 8.23 30.84
CA ALA A 164 1.43 8.94 31.58
C ALA A 164 1.22 8.38 32.98
N ALA A 165 1.21 7.05 33.12
CA ALA A 165 1.13 6.38 34.42
C ALA A 165 2.37 6.64 35.29
N ALA A 166 3.55 6.65 34.68
CA ALA A 166 4.82 6.91 35.35
C ALA A 166 4.96 8.37 35.84
N CYS A 167 4.24 9.31 35.26
CA CYS A 167 4.26 10.73 35.70
C CYS A 167 3.86 10.91 37.17
N SER A 168 3.02 10.03 37.71
CA SER A 168 2.59 10.04 39.10
C SER A 168 3.70 9.64 40.08
N ASP A 169 4.72 8.91 39.62
CA ASP A 169 5.88 8.51 40.44
C ASP A 169 7.06 9.47 40.17
N LYS A 170 7.35 10.32 41.18
CA LYS A 170 8.44 11.32 41.03
C LYS A 170 9.84 10.70 40.81
N ARG A 171 10.04 9.42 41.14
CA ARG A 171 11.33 8.73 40.99
C ARG A 171 11.50 8.04 39.64
N ALA A 172 10.42 7.73 38.94
CA ALA A 172 10.46 6.93 37.73
C ALA A 172 11.00 7.69 36.49
N ILE A 173 10.85 9.03 36.44
CA ILE A 173 11.08 9.80 35.22
C ILE A 173 12.26 10.78 35.31
N MET A 174 12.92 10.97 36.46
CA MET A 174 14.05 11.91 36.55
C MET A 174 15.30 11.33 35.86
N PRO A 175 15.97 12.11 34.98
CA PRO A 175 17.29 11.78 34.51
C PRO A 175 18.26 11.82 35.70
N SER A 176 19.06 10.79 35.82
CA SER A 176 20.19 10.71 36.78
C SER A 176 21.24 11.72 36.39
#